data_4b64dc5cb060e06a2eeb7e280ba2d760
#
_entry.id   4b64dc5cb060e06a2eeb7e280ba2d760
#
_cell.length_a   1.000
_cell.length_b   1.000
_cell.length_c   1.000
_cell.angle_alpha   90.00
_cell.angle_beta   90.00
_cell.angle_gamma   90.00
#
_symmetry.space_group_name_H-M   'P 1'
#
loop_
_entity.id
_entity.type
_entity.pdbx_description
1 polymer ?
#
loop_
_entity_poly.entity_id
_entity_poly.type
_entity_poly.pdbx_seq_one_letter_code
_entity_poly.pdbx_strand_id
1 'polypeptide(L)'
;MAVPGAVTSLELDGVAAGHGVLLPGDNLQRMAELPAASFQLAYLDPPFNTGERQTGGHARAVRVGDGDAAGRPGFQGRAYTLTAGPQSSYGDRFDDYRAFLLPRLEAAWRLLHPTGTLYLHLDYREAHYAKVWMDELVGRDRFLNEIIWAYDFGGRTRRRWPPKHQTILVYVKDLRAYYFDSDEVDREPYMAPGLVGPEKAARGKLPTDVWWHTIVATSGRERTGYPTQKPVGILRRIVTASSRPGDWVLDPFAGSGTTGAAAAELGRRFALIDENPEAVAVMRRRLGEALQPEA
;
A
#
# COMPACT_ATOMS: atom_id res chain seq x y z
N MET A 1 -42.98 -4.88 5.99
CA MET A 1 -41.61 -5.22 5.57
C MET A 1 -40.66 -4.28 6.31
N ALA A 2 -39.93 -4.79 7.28
CA ALA A 2 -38.99 -3.99 8.05
C ALA A 2 -37.78 -3.62 7.12
N VAL A 3 -37.46 -2.35 7.07
CA VAL A 3 -36.22 -1.83 6.45
C VAL A 3 -35.03 -2.44 7.20
N PRO A 4 -34.04 -3.08 6.54
CA PRO A 4 -32.86 -3.58 7.24
C PRO A 4 -32.17 -2.42 7.95
N GLY A 5 -31.76 -2.68 9.19
CA GLY A 5 -31.27 -1.69 10.15
C GLY A 5 -30.29 -0.68 9.58
N ALA A 6 -30.45 0.54 10.04
CA ALA A 6 -29.50 1.62 9.79
C ALA A 6 -28.10 1.14 10.18
N VAL A 7 -27.18 1.13 9.22
CA VAL A 7 -25.76 0.90 9.47
C VAL A 7 -25.31 2.02 10.40
N THR A 8 -24.96 1.68 11.62
CA THR A 8 -24.44 2.66 12.60
C THR A 8 -23.09 3.16 12.03
N SER A 9 -23.00 4.45 11.71
CA SER A 9 -21.74 5.03 11.24
C SER A 9 -20.67 4.88 12.32
N LEU A 10 -19.53 4.33 11.95
CA LEU A 10 -18.37 4.25 12.83
C LEU A 10 -17.92 5.69 13.15
N GLU A 11 -17.90 6.06 14.41
CA GLU A 11 -17.38 7.36 14.83
C GLU A 11 -15.85 7.33 14.75
N LEU A 12 -15.29 8.19 13.89
CA LEU A 12 -13.85 8.39 13.77
C LEU A 12 -13.32 9.45 14.76
N ASP A 13 -14.21 9.99 15.57
CA ASP A 13 -13.90 11.02 16.56
C ASP A 13 -13.12 10.43 17.74
N GLY A 14 -12.19 11.23 18.29
CA GLY A 14 -11.37 10.82 19.43
C GLY A 14 -10.10 10.01 19.07
N VAL A 15 -9.88 9.63 17.82
CA VAL A 15 -8.62 9.01 17.40
C VAL A 15 -7.51 10.06 17.37
N ALA A 16 -6.44 9.82 18.14
CA ALA A 16 -5.30 10.74 18.19
C ALA A 16 -4.46 10.68 16.89
N ALA A 17 -3.74 11.76 16.60
CA ALA A 17 -2.77 11.77 15.50
C ALA A 17 -1.70 10.66 15.70
N GLY A 18 -1.33 9.98 14.62
CA GLY A 18 -0.43 8.83 14.68
C GLY A 18 -1.10 7.51 15.09
N HIS A 19 -2.41 7.52 15.33
CA HIS A 19 -3.18 6.32 15.68
C HIS A 19 -4.26 6.05 14.63
N GLY A 20 -4.81 4.84 14.65
CA GLY A 20 -5.85 4.46 13.71
C GLY A 20 -6.69 3.29 14.14
N VAL A 21 -7.62 2.93 13.28
CA VAL A 21 -8.55 1.82 13.48
C VAL A 21 -8.26 0.69 12.51
N LEU A 22 -8.41 -0.53 12.98
CA LEU A 22 -8.37 -1.74 12.18
C LEU A 22 -9.78 -2.34 12.12
N LEU A 23 -10.30 -2.51 10.91
CA LEU A 23 -11.66 -2.95 10.63
C LEU A 23 -11.62 -4.30 9.90
N PRO A 24 -11.60 -5.43 10.62
CA PRO A 24 -11.61 -6.75 10.00
C PRO A 24 -12.92 -7.00 9.25
N GLY A 25 -12.83 -7.54 8.02
CA GLY A 25 -14.00 -7.94 7.23
C GLY A 25 -13.96 -7.48 5.78
N ASP A 26 -15.03 -7.75 5.03
CA ASP A 26 -15.17 -7.31 3.63
C ASP A 26 -15.09 -5.78 3.54
N ASN A 27 -14.23 -5.31 2.69
CA ASN A 27 -13.93 -3.88 2.62
C ASN A 27 -15.08 -3.03 2.07
N LEU A 28 -15.93 -3.59 1.20
CA LEU A 28 -17.09 -2.86 0.70
C LEU A 28 -18.10 -2.62 1.82
N GLN A 29 -18.34 -3.63 2.67
CA GLN A 29 -19.21 -3.52 3.84
C GLN A 29 -18.62 -2.54 4.86
N ARG A 30 -17.34 -2.67 5.20
CA ARG A 30 -16.68 -1.78 6.16
C ARG A 30 -16.60 -0.33 5.68
N MET A 31 -16.33 -0.10 4.39
CA MET A 31 -16.36 1.25 3.83
C MET A 31 -17.77 1.88 3.89
N ALA A 32 -18.85 1.08 3.81
CA ALA A 32 -20.21 1.60 3.94
C ALA A 32 -20.52 2.17 5.33
N GLU A 33 -19.83 1.68 6.38
CA GLU A 33 -19.97 2.14 7.77
C GLU A 33 -19.20 3.45 8.04
N LEU A 34 -18.28 3.85 7.15
CA LEU A 34 -17.44 5.03 7.32
C LEU A 34 -18.14 6.30 6.81
N PRO A 35 -17.94 7.44 7.50
CA PRO A 35 -18.54 8.70 7.09
C PRO A 35 -17.95 9.18 5.76
N ALA A 36 -18.81 9.72 4.89
CA ALA A 36 -18.40 10.27 3.60
C ALA A 36 -17.48 11.49 3.79
N ALA A 37 -16.63 11.74 2.80
CA ALA A 37 -15.76 12.93 2.73
C ALA A 37 -14.81 13.11 3.94
N SER A 38 -14.41 12.01 4.61
CA SER A 38 -13.60 12.05 5.83
C SER A 38 -12.12 11.79 5.61
N PHE A 39 -11.72 11.22 4.49
CA PHE A 39 -10.35 10.79 4.23
C PHE A 39 -9.64 11.73 3.25
N GLN A 40 -8.50 12.27 3.68
CA GLN A 40 -7.66 13.12 2.83
C GLN A 40 -6.91 12.28 1.78
N LEU A 41 -6.59 11.05 2.10
CA LEU A 41 -5.87 10.12 1.24
C LEU A 41 -6.54 8.74 1.28
N ALA A 42 -6.76 8.14 0.12
CA ALA A 42 -7.08 6.73 -0.03
C ALA A 42 -6.00 6.05 -0.87
N TYR A 43 -5.37 5.02 -0.33
CA TYR A 43 -4.44 4.15 -1.04
C TYR A 43 -5.04 2.76 -1.17
N LEU A 44 -5.17 2.27 -2.39
CA LEU A 44 -5.78 0.98 -2.72
C LEU A 44 -4.76 0.11 -3.44
N ASP A 45 -4.46 -1.05 -2.86
CA ASP A 45 -3.57 -2.08 -3.41
C ASP A 45 -4.34 -3.42 -3.51
N PRO A 46 -5.37 -3.50 -4.39
CA PRO A 46 -6.21 -4.69 -4.51
C PRO A 46 -5.42 -5.88 -5.07
N PRO A 47 -5.92 -7.12 -4.96
CA PRO A 47 -5.37 -8.25 -5.69
C PRO A 47 -5.25 -7.95 -7.18
N PHE A 48 -4.14 -8.36 -7.84
CA PHE A 48 -3.81 -7.96 -9.23
C PHE A 48 -4.38 -8.88 -10.31
N ASN A 49 -5.27 -9.80 -9.95
CA ASN A 49 -5.85 -10.78 -10.86
C ASN A 49 -4.79 -11.62 -11.59
N THR A 50 -3.78 -12.07 -10.86
CA THR A 50 -2.66 -12.85 -11.44
C THR A 50 -3.06 -14.24 -11.90
N GLY A 51 -4.25 -14.72 -11.51
CA GLY A 51 -4.74 -16.06 -11.76
C GLY A 51 -4.18 -17.12 -10.80
N GLU A 52 -3.33 -16.74 -9.87
CA GLU A 52 -2.62 -17.63 -8.94
C GLU A 52 -3.00 -17.31 -7.48
N ARG A 53 -2.74 -18.27 -6.58
CA ARG A 53 -2.82 -18.00 -5.15
C ARG A 53 -1.50 -17.38 -4.69
N GLN A 54 -1.57 -16.20 -4.10
CA GLN A 54 -0.40 -15.54 -3.53
C GLN A 54 -0.06 -16.18 -2.18
N THR A 55 1.20 -16.57 -2.00
CA THR A 55 1.68 -17.18 -0.76
C THR A 55 2.91 -16.47 -0.24
N GLY A 56 2.95 -16.19 1.05
CA GLY A 56 4.09 -15.61 1.74
C GLY A 56 4.41 -16.41 2.99
N GLY A 57 5.63 -16.30 3.47
CA GLY A 57 6.06 -16.96 4.70
C GLY A 57 7.42 -16.45 5.17
N HIS A 58 7.66 -16.56 6.47
CA HIS A 58 8.99 -16.40 7.04
C HIS A 58 9.68 -17.76 7.02
N ALA A 59 10.81 -17.85 6.34
CA ALA A 59 11.77 -18.90 6.63
C ALA A 59 12.82 -18.32 7.59
N ARG A 60 12.90 -18.81 8.80
CA ARG A 60 13.96 -18.43 9.74
C ARG A 60 15.16 -19.35 9.50
N ALA A 61 16.30 -18.77 9.16
CA ALA A 61 17.55 -19.49 9.13
C ALA A 61 17.99 -19.73 10.59
N VAL A 62 17.95 -20.97 11.03
CA VAL A 62 18.46 -21.39 12.34
C VAL A 62 19.83 -22.00 12.11
N ARG A 63 20.84 -21.48 12.82
CA ARG A 63 22.18 -22.06 12.77
C ARG A 63 22.13 -23.49 13.32
N VAL A 64 22.62 -24.46 12.56
CA VAL A 64 22.81 -25.84 13.00
C VAL A 64 24.28 -26.05 13.34
N GLY A 65 24.57 -26.97 14.27
CA GLY A 65 25.94 -27.29 14.69
C GLY A 65 26.79 -27.79 13.52
N ASP A 66 28.09 -27.58 13.60
CA ASP A 66 29.06 -28.07 12.62
C ASP A 66 29.02 -29.61 12.56
N GLY A 67 28.51 -30.17 11.48
CA GLY A 67 28.39 -31.63 11.27
C GLY A 67 26.97 -32.12 10.95
N ASP A 68 25.96 -31.29 10.97
CA ASP A 68 24.58 -31.70 10.65
C ASP A 68 24.39 -31.74 9.12
N ALA A 69 24.20 -32.97 8.58
CA ALA A 69 24.06 -33.24 7.14
C ALA A 69 22.85 -32.54 6.46
N ALA A 70 21.92 -31.94 7.23
CA ALA A 70 20.73 -31.23 6.76
C ALA A 70 20.96 -29.73 6.56
N GLY A 71 22.13 -29.19 6.93
CA GLY A 71 22.45 -27.76 6.85
C GLY A 71 22.88 -27.34 5.45
N ARG A 72 22.27 -26.26 4.92
CA ARG A 72 22.76 -25.60 3.70
C ARG A 72 23.93 -24.69 4.04
N PRO A 73 25.07 -24.72 3.28
CA PRO A 73 26.18 -23.83 3.52
C PRO A 73 25.75 -22.37 3.30
N GLY A 74 25.93 -21.56 4.31
CA GLY A 74 25.65 -20.14 4.32
C GLY A 74 26.91 -19.28 4.35
N PHE A 75 26.77 -18.00 4.66
CA PHE A 75 27.87 -17.04 4.72
C PHE A 75 28.93 -17.48 5.75
N GLN A 76 30.20 -17.40 5.38
CA GLN A 76 31.36 -17.84 6.16
C GLN A 76 31.43 -19.34 6.48
N GLY A 77 30.88 -20.23 5.62
CA GLY A 77 30.96 -21.68 5.81
C GLY A 77 30.09 -22.24 6.93
N ARG A 78 29.20 -21.43 7.53
CA ARG A 78 28.28 -21.87 8.60
C ARG A 78 27.08 -22.57 8.01
N ALA A 79 26.64 -23.68 8.61
CA ALA A 79 25.46 -24.41 8.20
C ALA A 79 24.17 -23.83 8.82
N TYR A 80 23.12 -23.69 8.00
CA TYR A 80 21.82 -23.20 8.44
C TYR A 80 20.71 -24.13 7.94
N THR A 81 19.72 -24.37 8.79
CA THR A 81 18.45 -25.00 8.41
C THR A 81 17.38 -23.93 8.33
N LEU A 82 16.54 -23.99 7.29
CA LEU A 82 15.39 -23.12 7.14
C LEU A 82 14.19 -23.73 7.86
N THR A 83 13.76 -23.13 8.94
CA THR A 83 12.50 -23.50 9.60
C THR A 83 11.38 -22.66 8.97
N ALA A 84 10.36 -23.33 8.43
CA ALA A 84 9.18 -22.66 7.91
C ALA A 84 8.41 -22.00 9.08
N GLY A 85 8.20 -20.70 8.99
CA GLY A 85 7.30 -19.96 9.86
C GLY A 85 5.85 -20.00 9.36
N PRO A 86 4.94 -19.26 10.00
CA PRO A 86 3.57 -19.11 9.55
C PRO A 86 3.52 -18.73 8.08
N GLN A 87 2.67 -19.40 7.31
CA GLN A 87 2.44 -19.08 5.89
C GLN A 87 1.13 -18.30 5.80
N SER A 88 1.16 -17.18 5.10
CA SER A 88 -0.03 -16.42 4.76
C SER A 88 -0.35 -16.55 3.27
N SER A 89 -1.65 -16.57 2.92
CA SER A 89 -2.05 -16.68 1.53
C SER A 89 -3.39 -16.03 1.27
N TYR A 90 -3.58 -15.52 0.04
CA TYR A 90 -4.87 -15.05 -0.45
C TYR A 90 -5.09 -15.46 -1.90
N GLY A 91 -6.37 -15.54 -2.32
CA GLY A 91 -6.77 -15.81 -3.70
C GLY A 91 -6.59 -14.57 -4.56
N ASP A 92 -6.07 -14.74 -5.79
CA ASP A 92 -5.81 -13.64 -6.72
C ASP A 92 -6.27 -14.04 -8.12
N ARG A 93 -7.52 -14.56 -8.19
CA ARG A 93 -8.19 -14.93 -9.42
C ARG A 93 -9.64 -14.53 -9.37
N PHE A 94 -10.08 -13.77 -10.35
CA PHE A 94 -11.42 -13.27 -10.51
C PHE A 94 -11.98 -13.61 -11.89
N ASP A 95 -13.21 -14.07 -11.95
CA ASP A 95 -13.91 -14.29 -13.22
C ASP A 95 -14.35 -12.96 -13.86
N ASP A 96 -14.74 -11.99 -13.03
CA ASP A 96 -15.03 -10.60 -13.42
C ASP A 96 -14.36 -9.64 -12.44
N TYR A 97 -13.16 -9.19 -12.80
CA TYR A 97 -12.39 -8.27 -11.97
C TYR A 97 -13.01 -6.87 -11.89
N ARG A 98 -13.73 -6.43 -12.95
CA ARG A 98 -14.45 -5.16 -12.92
C ARG A 98 -15.57 -5.19 -11.89
N ALA A 99 -16.36 -6.26 -11.87
CA ALA A 99 -17.44 -6.42 -10.88
C ALA A 99 -16.90 -6.46 -9.43
N PHE A 100 -15.69 -6.97 -9.22
CA PHE A 100 -15.02 -6.93 -7.91
C PHE A 100 -14.52 -5.53 -7.55
N LEU A 101 -13.79 -4.87 -8.46
CA LEU A 101 -13.04 -3.66 -8.14
C LEU A 101 -13.89 -2.40 -8.19
N LEU A 102 -14.78 -2.25 -9.19
CA LEU A 102 -15.50 -0.99 -9.43
C LEU A 102 -16.35 -0.52 -8.24
N PRO A 103 -17.15 -1.36 -7.56
CA PRO A 103 -17.90 -0.93 -6.37
C PRO A 103 -17.00 -0.44 -5.23
N ARG A 104 -15.81 -1.01 -5.10
CA ARG A 104 -14.81 -0.65 -4.08
C ARG A 104 -14.14 0.70 -4.39
N LEU A 105 -13.91 0.98 -5.67
CA LEU A 105 -13.43 2.29 -6.12
C LEU A 105 -14.47 3.39 -5.88
N GLU A 106 -15.74 3.10 -6.16
CA GLU A 106 -16.86 4.00 -5.89
C GLU A 106 -17.00 4.28 -4.39
N ALA A 107 -16.94 3.24 -3.55
CA ALA A 107 -17.01 3.39 -2.10
C ALA A 107 -15.83 4.22 -1.56
N ALA A 108 -14.59 3.93 -1.98
CA ALA A 108 -13.41 4.70 -1.58
C ALA A 108 -13.50 6.16 -2.06
N TRP A 109 -13.99 6.37 -3.28
CA TRP A 109 -14.21 7.71 -3.82
C TRP A 109 -15.22 8.52 -3.01
N ARG A 110 -16.32 7.91 -2.55
CA ARG A 110 -17.30 8.54 -1.66
C ARG A 110 -16.67 9.02 -0.35
N LEU A 111 -15.73 8.26 0.18
CA LEU A 111 -15.05 8.54 1.45
C LEU A 111 -14.01 9.66 1.37
N LEU A 112 -13.54 10.00 0.18
CA LEU A 112 -12.54 11.05 0.02
C LEU A 112 -13.09 12.44 0.32
N HIS A 113 -12.30 13.19 1.09
CA HIS A 113 -12.49 14.63 1.34
C HIS A 113 -12.50 15.42 0.00
N PRO A 114 -13.19 16.57 -0.10
CA PRO A 114 -13.18 17.38 -1.33
C PRO A 114 -11.79 17.76 -1.86
N THR A 115 -10.79 17.86 -1.00
CA THR A 115 -9.38 18.10 -1.38
C THR A 115 -8.55 16.82 -1.44
N GLY A 116 -9.19 15.65 -1.36
CA GLY A 116 -8.55 14.35 -1.19
C GLY A 116 -8.02 13.75 -2.47
N THR A 117 -7.07 12.81 -2.31
CA THR A 117 -6.38 12.11 -3.39
C THR A 117 -6.54 10.59 -3.23
N LEU A 118 -6.82 9.91 -4.35
CA LEU A 118 -6.87 8.46 -4.44
C LEU A 118 -5.66 7.94 -5.22
N TYR A 119 -4.96 6.96 -4.66
CA TYR A 119 -3.89 6.21 -5.30
C TYR A 119 -4.36 4.76 -5.51
N LEU A 120 -4.45 4.33 -6.76
CA LEU A 120 -4.81 2.96 -7.13
C LEU A 120 -3.58 2.24 -7.67
N HIS A 121 -3.08 1.29 -6.90
CA HIS A 121 -1.86 0.56 -7.20
C HIS A 121 -2.19 -0.79 -7.84
N LEU A 122 -1.69 -1.02 -9.04
CA LEU A 122 -1.93 -2.22 -9.84
C LEU A 122 -0.68 -2.61 -10.62
N ASP A 123 -0.68 -3.81 -11.17
CA ASP A 123 0.31 -4.17 -12.17
C ASP A 123 -0.23 -4.00 -13.61
N TYR A 124 0.60 -4.29 -14.59
CA TYR A 124 0.31 -4.12 -16.01
C TYR A 124 -0.91 -4.90 -16.52
N ARG A 125 -1.41 -5.92 -15.77
CA ARG A 125 -2.55 -6.74 -16.19
C ARG A 125 -3.85 -5.94 -16.13
N GLU A 126 -4.05 -5.22 -15.04
CA GLU A 126 -5.32 -4.56 -14.74
C GLU A 126 -5.24 -3.02 -14.74
N ALA A 127 -4.03 -2.43 -14.67
CA ALA A 127 -3.89 -0.98 -14.56
C ALA A 127 -4.57 -0.20 -15.68
N HIS A 128 -4.46 -0.67 -16.92
CA HIS A 128 -5.04 0.01 -18.08
C HIS A 128 -6.57 -0.07 -18.11
N TYR A 129 -7.13 -1.21 -17.71
CA TYR A 129 -8.58 -1.38 -17.59
C TYR A 129 -9.13 -0.54 -16.43
N ALA A 130 -8.49 -0.60 -15.28
CA ALA A 130 -8.87 0.20 -14.11
C ALA A 130 -8.79 1.71 -14.39
N LYS A 131 -7.81 2.15 -15.21
CA LYS A 131 -7.74 3.55 -15.68
C LYS A 131 -9.00 3.96 -16.43
N VAL A 132 -9.48 3.13 -17.35
CA VAL A 132 -10.72 3.39 -18.09
C VAL A 132 -11.93 3.40 -17.16
N TRP A 133 -12.04 2.43 -16.25
CA TRP A 133 -13.15 2.38 -15.30
C TRP A 133 -13.17 3.58 -14.34
N MET A 134 -12.02 4.03 -13.90
CA MET A 134 -11.93 5.25 -13.08
C MET A 134 -12.32 6.50 -13.88
N ASP A 135 -11.91 6.61 -15.12
CA ASP A 135 -12.31 7.72 -16.01
C ASP A 135 -13.84 7.76 -16.24
N GLU A 136 -14.46 6.58 -16.38
CA GLU A 136 -15.93 6.46 -16.49
C GLU A 136 -16.62 6.81 -15.16
N LEU A 137 -16.06 6.40 -14.02
CA LEU A 137 -16.65 6.58 -12.70
C LEU A 137 -16.59 8.03 -12.21
N VAL A 138 -15.43 8.68 -12.34
CA VAL A 138 -15.16 9.96 -11.68
C VAL A 138 -14.89 11.12 -12.63
N GLY A 139 -14.68 10.82 -13.90
CA GLY A 139 -14.30 11.79 -14.93
C GLY A 139 -12.80 11.81 -15.20
N ARG A 140 -12.46 11.84 -16.48
CA ARG A 140 -11.06 11.85 -16.95
C ARG A 140 -10.28 13.11 -16.53
N ASP A 141 -10.97 14.20 -16.32
CA ASP A 141 -10.43 15.48 -15.85
C ASP A 141 -9.94 15.45 -14.41
N ARG A 142 -10.20 14.38 -13.67
CA ARG A 142 -9.72 14.16 -12.29
C ARG A 142 -8.46 13.32 -12.22
N PHE A 143 -7.98 12.80 -13.33
CA PHE A 143 -6.72 12.07 -13.40
C PHE A 143 -5.54 13.04 -13.28
N LEU A 144 -4.68 12.79 -12.30
CA LEU A 144 -3.52 13.65 -12.01
C LEU A 144 -2.23 13.08 -12.58
N ASN A 145 -1.88 11.84 -12.22
CA ASN A 145 -0.64 11.18 -12.64
C ASN A 145 -0.81 9.67 -12.82
N GLU A 146 0.03 9.11 -13.67
CA GLU A 146 0.43 7.71 -13.65
C GLU A 146 1.85 7.63 -13.08
N ILE A 147 2.01 6.98 -11.93
CA ILE A 147 3.31 6.76 -11.30
C ILE A 147 3.78 5.35 -11.64
N ILE A 148 4.99 5.24 -12.18
CA ILE A 148 5.66 3.96 -12.45
C ILE A 148 6.63 3.66 -11.32
N TRP A 149 6.28 2.72 -10.45
CA TRP A 149 7.23 2.21 -9.47
C TRP A 149 8.05 1.08 -10.08
N ALA A 150 9.32 1.37 -10.38
CA ALA A 150 10.27 0.45 -10.97
C ALA A 150 11.20 -0.16 -9.91
N TYR A 151 11.53 -1.44 -10.10
CA TYR A 151 12.43 -2.19 -9.22
C TYR A 151 13.18 -3.28 -10.02
N ASP A 152 14.29 -3.76 -9.47
CA ASP A 152 15.19 -4.67 -10.21
C ASP A 152 15.06 -6.14 -9.79
N PHE A 153 14.40 -6.41 -8.66
CA PHE A 153 14.26 -7.75 -8.11
C PHE A 153 13.12 -8.53 -8.78
N GLY A 154 13.19 -9.87 -8.75
CA GLY A 154 12.12 -10.77 -9.19
C GLY A 154 12.46 -11.54 -10.46
N GLY A 155 11.42 -12.16 -11.03
CA GLY A 155 11.52 -13.15 -12.10
C GLY A 155 12.37 -12.77 -13.30
N ARG A 156 13.06 -13.77 -13.85
CA ARG A 156 13.84 -13.65 -15.09
C ARG A 156 13.11 -14.44 -16.19
N THR A 157 13.17 -13.92 -17.41
CA THR A 157 12.58 -14.59 -18.57
C THR A 157 13.52 -14.46 -19.77
N ARG A 158 13.47 -15.45 -20.69
CA ARG A 158 14.23 -15.45 -21.94
C ARG A 158 13.35 -15.20 -23.18
N ARG A 159 12.02 -15.12 -23.00
CA ARG A 159 11.05 -15.02 -24.10
C ARG A 159 10.33 -13.67 -24.21
N ARG A 160 10.47 -12.81 -23.21
CA ARG A 160 9.91 -11.45 -23.19
C ARG A 160 10.73 -10.56 -22.26
N TRP A 161 10.50 -9.26 -22.29
CA TRP A 161 11.04 -8.34 -21.29
C TRP A 161 10.45 -8.70 -19.92
N PRO A 162 11.27 -8.90 -18.88
CA PRO A 162 10.75 -9.19 -17.55
C PRO A 162 10.03 -7.94 -16.99
N PRO A 163 8.77 -8.08 -16.51
CA PRO A 163 8.08 -6.97 -15.89
C PRO A 163 8.78 -6.60 -14.57
N LYS A 164 9.19 -5.34 -14.47
CA LYS A 164 9.95 -4.79 -13.35
C LYS A 164 9.36 -3.47 -12.85
N HIS A 165 8.06 -3.30 -12.99
CA HIS A 165 7.34 -2.14 -12.51
C HIS A 165 5.91 -2.49 -12.12
N GLN A 166 5.34 -1.62 -11.32
CA GLN A 166 3.92 -1.53 -11.03
C GLN A 166 3.45 -0.12 -11.31
N THR A 167 2.18 0.04 -11.55
CA THR A 167 1.54 1.31 -11.91
C THR A 167 0.69 1.80 -10.75
N ILE A 168 0.80 3.09 -10.41
CA ILE A 168 -0.06 3.74 -9.43
C ILE A 168 -0.79 4.87 -10.14
N LEU A 169 -2.10 4.71 -10.31
CA LEU A 169 -2.96 5.73 -10.90
C LEU A 169 -3.38 6.72 -9.81
N VAL A 170 -3.21 8.00 -10.06
CA VAL A 170 -3.51 9.06 -9.09
C VAL A 170 -4.69 9.90 -9.58
N TYR A 171 -5.74 9.95 -8.77
CA TYR A 171 -6.93 10.76 -9.01
C TYR A 171 -7.19 11.70 -7.84
N VAL A 172 -7.68 12.89 -8.14
CA VAL A 172 -8.02 13.92 -7.14
C VAL A 172 -9.48 14.32 -7.24
N LYS A 173 -10.09 14.66 -6.11
CA LYS A 173 -11.49 15.11 -6.07
C LYS A 173 -11.70 16.40 -6.85
N ASP A 174 -10.76 17.33 -6.75
CA ASP A 174 -10.79 18.61 -7.44
C ASP A 174 -9.37 19.04 -7.81
N LEU A 175 -9.09 19.15 -9.13
CA LEU A 175 -7.79 19.60 -9.66
C LEU A 175 -7.37 21.00 -9.22
N ARG A 176 -8.31 21.82 -8.74
CA ARG A 176 -8.04 23.20 -8.29
C ARG A 176 -7.82 23.30 -6.78
N ALA A 177 -8.17 22.25 -6.03
CA ALA A 177 -8.22 22.30 -4.57
C ALA A 177 -7.56 21.10 -3.87
N TYR A 178 -7.01 20.12 -4.60
CA TYR A 178 -6.34 18.98 -3.95
C TYR A 178 -5.10 19.42 -3.17
N TYR A 179 -4.82 18.68 -2.10
CA TYR A 179 -3.63 18.90 -1.30
C TYR A 179 -2.43 18.13 -1.87
N PHE A 180 -1.32 18.82 -2.06
CA PHE A 180 -0.04 18.25 -2.44
C PHE A 180 1.11 19.04 -1.81
N ASP A 181 1.90 18.39 -0.95
CA ASP A 181 3.05 18.98 -0.30
C ASP A 181 4.34 18.61 -1.04
N SER A 182 4.79 19.52 -1.87
CA SER A 182 6.04 19.34 -2.62
C SER A 182 7.30 19.59 -1.79
N ASP A 183 7.20 20.21 -0.62
CA ASP A 183 8.35 20.62 0.16
C ASP A 183 8.78 19.56 1.18
N GLU A 184 7.83 18.85 1.76
CA GLU A 184 8.07 17.78 2.73
C GLU A 184 8.38 16.41 2.08
N VAL A 185 8.08 16.23 0.78
CA VAL A 185 8.44 15.00 0.05
C VAL A 185 9.96 14.86 -0.05
N ASP A 186 10.45 13.64 0.16
CA ASP A 186 11.87 13.29 -0.02
C ASP A 186 12.40 13.75 -1.39
N ARG A 187 13.65 14.19 -1.41
CA ARG A 187 14.30 14.71 -2.61
C ARG A 187 15.19 13.65 -3.25
N GLU A 188 15.24 13.68 -4.58
CA GLU A 188 16.16 12.87 -5.36
C GLU A 188 17.29 13.73 -5.91
N PRO A 189 18.52 13.18 -6.03
CA PRO A 189 19.62 13.92 -6.65
C PRO A 189 19.32 14.18 -8.13
N TYR A 190 19.83 15.28 -8.64
CA TYR A 190 19.83 15.52 -10.09
C TYR A 190 20.74 14.52 -10.80
N MET A 191 20.30 13.95 -11.92
CA MET A 191 21.14 13.07 -12.74
C MET A 191 22.38 13.78 -13.31
N ALA A 192 22.26 15.09 -13.56
CA ALA A 192 23.35 15.95 -14.03
C ALA A 192 23.50 17.16 -13.11
N PRO A 193 24.06 16.99 -11.90
CA PRO A 193 24.14 18.06 -10.90
C PRO A 193 24.99 19.26 -11.36
N GLY A 194 25.93 19.07 -12.27
CA GLY A 194 26.71 20.14 -12.87
C GLY A 194 25.94 21.10 -13.79
N LEU A 195 24.73 20.72 -14.22
CA LEU A 195 23.87 21.58 -15.05
C LEU A 195 22.94 22.48 -14.24
N VAL A 196 22.91 22.31 -12.93
CA VAL A 196 22.15 23.14 -12.00
C VAL A 196 23.11 23.83 -11.03
N GLY A 197 22.72 24.98 -10.49
CA GLY A 197 23.59 25.66 -9.51
C GLY A 197 23.82 24.80 -8.25
N PRO A 198 24.95 25.01 -7.53
CA PRO A 198 25.36 24.16 -6.40
C PRO A 198 24.30 24.05 -5.30
N GLU A 199 23.55 25.10 -5.03
CA GLU A 199 22.47 25.12 -4.05
C GLU A 199 21.32 24.17 -4.44
N LYS A 200 20.89 24.20 -5.71
CA LYS A 200 19.87 23.28 -6.22
C LYS A 200 20.38 21.84 -6.27
N ALA A 201 21.63 21.65 -6.66
CA ALA A 201 22.24 20.31 -6.67
C ALA A 201 22.29 19.70 -5.26
N ALA A 202 22.62 20.49 -4.24
CA ALA A 202 22.65 20.06 -2.85
C ALA A 202 21.25 19.74 -2.30
N ARG A 203 20.25 20.56 -2.63
CA ARG A 203 18.85 20.35 -2.20
C ARG A 203 18.22 19.14 -2.85
N GLY A 204 18.61 18.80 -4.07
CA GLY A 204 17.93 17.80 -4.89
C GLY A 204 16.62 18.32 -5.53
N LYS A 205 15.95 17.43 -6.25
CA LYS A 205 14.68 17.69 -6.95
C LYS A 205 13.54 16.86 -6.37
N LEU A 206 12.31 17.32 -6.57
CA LEU A 206 11.12 16.50 -6.36
C LEU A 206 11.22 15.24 -7.24
N PRO A 207 10.89 14.03 -6.73
CA PRO A 207 10.79 12.83 -7.55
C PRO A 207 9.85 13.05 -8.75
N THR A 208 10.19 12.43 -9.86
CA THR A 208 9.30 12.37 -11.03
C THR A 208 8.18 11.35 -10.80
N ASP A 209 7.40 11.07 -11.81
CA ASP A 209 6.42 9.99 -11.84
C ASP A 209 7.02 8.60 -12.12
N VAL A 210 8.35 8.49 -12.24
CA VAL A 210 9.07 7.21 -12.31
C VAL A 210 9.93 7.05 -11.05
N TRP A 211 9.51 6.13 -10.17
CA TRP A 211 10.16 5.88 -8.89
C TRP A 211 11.01 4.62 -8.93
N TRP A 212 12.31 4.77 -8.77
CA TRP A 212 13.21 3.64 -8.55
C TRP A 212 13.29 3.35 -7.05
N HIS A 213 12.60 2.31 -6.63
CA HIS A 213 12.58 1.91 -5.23
C HIS A 213 12.57 0.38 -5.12
N THR A 214 13.47 -0.19 -4.33
CA THR A 214 13.53 -1.65 -4.17
C THR A 214 12.27 -2.20 -3.51
N ILE A 215 11.94 -3.45 -3.81
CA ILE A 215 10.94 -4.20 -3.05
C ILE A 215 11.45 -4.49 -1.63
N VAL A 216 10.56 -4.94 -0.75
CA VAL A 216 10.93 -5.36 0.61
C VAL A 216 11.95 -6.48 0.54
N ALA A 217 13.15 -6.24 1.08
CA ALA A 217 14.22 -7.24 1.07
C ALA A 217 13.83 -8.47 1.90
N THR A 218 14.23 -9.65 1.45
CA THR A 218 13.92 -10.92 2.13
C THR A 218 14.45 -11.01 3.55
N SER A 219 15.51 -10.26 3.86
CA SER A 219 16.13 -10.11 5.19
C SER A 219 15.93 -8.72 5.80
N GLY A 220 15.08 -7.87 5.20
CA GLY A 220 14.84 -6.51 5.66
C GLY A 220 14.12 -6.46 7.01
N ARG A 221 14.45 -5.46 7.84
CA ARG A 221 13.82 -5.27 9.18
C ARG A 221 12.32 -4.99 9.10
N GLU A 222 11.87 -4.34 8.01
CA GLU A 222 10.45 -4.02 7.79
C GLU A 222 9.61 -5.24 7.37
N ARG A 223 10.26 -6.38 7.03
CA ARG A 223 9.57 -7.55 6.52
C ARG A 223 8.68 -8.20 7.58
N THR A 224 7.38 -8.27 7.30
CA THR A 224 6.40 -8.93 8.17
C THR A 224 6.18 -10.41 7.85
N GLY A 225 6.58 -10.85 6.64
CA GLY A 225 6.30 -12.20 6.10
C GLY A 225 4.99 -12.30 5.35
N TYR A 226 4.16 -11.26 5.35
CA TYR A 226 2.96 -11.22 4.54
C TYR A 226 3.34 -11.16 3.04
N PRO A 227 2.64 -11.92 2.15
CA PRO A 227 2.91 -11.87 0.72
C PRO A 227 2.65 -10.47 0.18
N THR A 228 3.35 -10.11 -0.89
CA THR A 228 3.16 -8.85 -1.61
C THR A 228 3.30 -7.56 -0.80
N GLN A 229 3.91 -7.63 0.40
CA GLN A 229 4.14 -6.45 1.24
C GLN A 229 4.81 -5.33 0.44
N LYS A 230 4.22 -4.14 0.46
CA LYS A 230 4.79 -2.93 -0.14
C LYS A 230 5.89 -2.32 0.77
N PRO A 231 6.96 -1.74 0.18
CA PRO A 231 7.98 -1.03 0.94
C PRO A 231 7.39 0.21 1.62
N VAL A 232 7.76 0.44 2.87
CA VAL A 232 7.26 1.61 3.62
C VAL A 232 7.69 2.93 2.99
N GLY A 233 8.85 2.99 2.30
CA GLY A 233 9.33 4.19 1.61
C GLY A 233 8.37 4.71 0.53
N ILE A 234 7.70 3.82 -0.21
CA ILE A 234 6.68 4.20 -1.20
C ILE A 234 5.49 4.86 -0.49
N LEU A 235 5.01 4.26 0.61
CA LEU A 235 3.86 4.78 1.35
C LEU A 235 4.19 6.08 2.10
N ARG A 236 5.42 6.24 2.62
CA ARG A 236 5.86 7.52 3.21
C ARG A 236 5.76 8.65 2.19
N ARG A 237 6.27 8.44 0.97
CA ARG A 237 6.22 9.43 -0.11
C ARG A 237 4.78 9.82 -0.44
N ILE A 238 3.88 8.85 -0.59
CA ILE A 238 2.46 9.05 -0.89
C ILE A 238 1.77 9.81 0.27
N VAL A 239 1.94 9.34 1.50
CA VAL A 239 1.30 9.91 2.70
C VAL A 239 1.79 11.35 2.94
N THR A 240 3.09 11.59 2.81
CA THR A 240 3.66 12.94 2.95
C THR A 240 3.11 13.90 1.90
N ALA A 241 3.08 13.47 0.63
CA ALA A 241 2.64 14.33 -0.46
C ALA A 241 1.16 14.73 -0.35
N SER A 242 0.29 13.81 0.09
CA SER A 242 -1.16 13.96 -0.09
C SER A 242 -1.96 14.04 1.21
N SER A 243 -1.29 14.27 2.35
CA SER A 243 -1.97 14.49 3.64
C SER A 243 -1.13 15.34 4.59
N ARG A 244 -1.78 15.94 5.61
CA ARG A 244 -1.14 16.66 6.72
C ARG A 244 -1.11 15.79 7.97
N PRO A 245 -0.22 16.04 8.94
CA PRO A 245 -0.36 15.46 10.28
C PRO A 245 -1.79 15.67 10.82
N GLY A 246 -2.38 14.60 11.37
CA GLY A 246 -3.76 14.59 11.84
C GLY A 246 -4.84 14.29 10.79
N ASP A 247 -4.53 14.31 9.48
CA ASP A 247 -5.48 13.89 8.44
C ASP A 247 -5.72 12.37 8.48
N TRP A 248 -6.87 11.94 7.96
CA TRP A 248 -7.23 10.54 7.81
C TRP A 248 -6.72 9.94 6.51
N VAL A 249 -6.10 8.77 6.61
CA VAL A 249 -5.64 7.91 5.50
C VAL A 249 -6.43 6.61 5.50
N LEU A 250 -7.00 6.24 4.36
CA LEU A 250 -7.75 4.99 4.16
C LEU A 250 -6.90 3.99 3.37
N ASP A 251 -6.87 2.74 3.82
CA ASP A 251 -6.41 1.59 3.04
C ASP A 251 -7.40 0.43 3.17
N PRO A 252 -8.26 0.21 2.16
CA PRO A 252 -9.26 -0.86 2.21
C PRO A 252 -8.72 -2.23 1.75
N PHE A 253 -7.42 -2.33 1.43
CA PHE A 253 -6.72 -3.57 1.09
C PHE A 253 -5.42 -3.66 1.87
N ALA A 254 -5.49 -3.49 3.19
CA ALA A 254 -4.36 -3.14 4.03
C ALA A 254 -3.25 -4.21 4.13
N GLY A 255 -3.56 -5.49 3.90
CA GLY A 255 -2.58 -6.59 3.87
C GLY A 255 -1.66 -6.59 5.08
N SER A 256 -0.40 -6.23 4.87
CA SER A 256 0.58 -6.14 5.95
C SER A 256 0.53 -4.86 6.78
N GLY A 257 -0.38 -3.92 6.49
CA GLY A 257 -0.53 -2.65 7.19
C GLY A 257 0.58 -1.63 6.93
N THR A 258 1.20 -1.67 5.75
CA THR A 258 2.29 -0.74 5.41
C THR A 258 1.82 0.70 5.38
N THR A 259 0.62 0.96 4.87
CA THR A 259 -0.01 2.29 4.86
C THR A 259 -0.20 2.82 6.28
N GLY A 260 -0.73 1.99 7.19
CA GLY A 260 -0.89 2.35 8.59
C GLY A 260 0.44 2.65 9.29
N ALA A 261 1.50 1.85 9.01
CA ALA A 261 2.81 2.10 9.56
C ALA A 261 3.40 3.43 9.10
N ALA A 262 3.26 3.77 7.81
CA ALA A 262 3.69 5.06 7.28
C ALA A 262 2.85 6.23 7.85
N ALA A 263 1.53 6.05 7.95
CA ALA A 263 0.63 7.05 8.50
C ALA A 263 0.94 7.34 9.98
N ALA A 264 1.10 6.29 10.80
CA ALA A 264 1.45 6.42 12.22
C ALA A 264 2.78 7.17 12.41
N GLU A 265 3.82 6.76 11.70
CA GLU A 265 5.15 7.38 11.74
C GLU A 265 5.10 8.88 11.41
N LEU A 266 4.27 9.26 10.46
CA LEU A 266 4.12 10.63 9.98
C LEU A 266 3.04 11.42 10.75
N GLY A 267 2.45 10.89 11.81
CA GLY A 267 1.43 11.55 12.62
C GLY A 267 0.06 11.69 11.94
N ARG A 268 -0.27 10.84 10.97
CA ARG A 268 -1.59 10.76 10.34
C ARG A 268 -2.46 9.77 11.07
N ARG A 269 -3.77 9.98 11.04
CA ARG A 269 -4.76 8.98 11.47
C ARG A 269 -5.00 8.01 10.31
N PHE A 270 -5.36 6.76 10.61
CA PHE A 270 -5.56 5.78 9.56
C PHE A 270 -6.71 4.82 9.86
N ALA A 271 -7.36 4.36 8.79
CA ALA A 271 -8.33 3.27 8.82
C ALA A 271 -7.86 2.18 7.85
N LEU A 272 -7.64 0.98 8.38
CA LEU A 272 -7.16 -0.19 7.65
C LEU A 272 -8.25 -1.24 7.62
N ILE A 273 -8.53 -1.78 6.43
CA ILE A 273 -9.54 -2.83 6.26
C ILE A 273 -8.88 -4.03 5.59
N ASP A 274 -9.15 -5.23 6.11
CA ASP A 274 -8.78 -6.48 5.46
C ASP A 274 -9.67 -7.61 5.97
N GLU A 275 -10.10 -8.50 5.09
CA GLU A 275 -10.91 -9.67 5.45
C GLU A 275 -10.07 -10.87 5.87
N ASN A 276 -8.77 -10.88 5.50
CA ASN A 276 -7.88 -11.99 5.79
C ASN A 276 -7.44 -11.97 7.26
N PRO A 277 -7.80 -12.99 8.08
CA PRO A 277 -7.39 -13.04 9.49
C PRO A 277 -5.87 -13.00 9.69
N GLU A 278 -5.09 -13.51 8.73
CA GLU A 278 -3.63 -13.47 8.78
C GLU A 278 -3.10 -12.05 8.59
N ALA A 279 -3.71 -11.26 7.68
CA ALA A 279 -3.40 -9.84 7.50
C ALA A 279 -3.72 -9.06 8.80
N VAL A 280 -4.90 -9.29 9.37
CA VAL A 280 -5.32 -8.71 10.64
C VAL A 280 -4.33 -8.99 11.76
N ALA A 281 -3.89 -10.25 11.90
CA ALA A 281 -2.90 -10.64 12.91
C ALA A 281 -1.53 -9.98 12.68
N VAL A 282 -1.12 -9.83 11.41
CA VAL A 282 0.12 -9.12 11.03
C VAL A 282 0.03 -7.65 11.39
N MET A 283 -1.09 -6.98 11.05
CA MET A 283 -1.31 -5.56 11.35
C MET A 283 -1.33 -5.29 12.85
N ARG A 284 -2.03 -6.08 13.65
CA ARG A 284 -2.04 -5.97 15.12
C ARG A 284 -0.63 -6.05 15.71
N ARG A 285 0.18 -7.00 15.25
CA ARG A 285 1.56 -7.14 15.71
C ARG A 285 2.47 -5.99 15.25
N ARG A 286 2.29 -5.52 14.00
CA ARG A 286 3.12 -4.47 13.41
C ARG A 286 2.85 -3.10 13.99
N LEU A 287 1.58 -2.76 14.19
CA LEU A 287 1.12 -1.43 14.57
C LEU A 287 0.96 -1.28 16.09
N GLY A 288 0.72 -2.39 16.82
CA GLY A 288 0.69 -2.39 18.29
C GLY A 288 -0.14 -1.26 18.88
N GLU A 289 0.53 -0.40 19.64
CA GLU A 289 -0.10 0.74 20.36
C GLU A 289 -0.65 1.83 19.43
N ALA A 290 -0.25 1.85 18.16
CA ALA A 290 -0.81 2.78 17.18
C ALA A 290 -2.25 2.40 16.75
N LEU A 291 -2.72 1.18 17.06
CA LEU A 291 -4.11 0.79 16.88
C LEU A 291 -4.92 1.17 18.11
N GLN A 292 -6.08 1.78 17.88
CA GLN A 292 -7.07 1.95 18.96
C GLN A 292 -7.57 0.59 19.42
N PRO A 293 -7.82 0.40 20.73
CA PRO A 293 -8.52 -0.78 21.22
C PRO A 293 -9.85 -0.95 20.48
N GLU A 294 -10.22 -2.19 20.19
CA GLU A 294 -11.55 -2.52 19.71
C GLU A 294 -12.57 -2.11 20.78
N ALA A 295 -13.58 -1.32 20.39
CA ALA A 295 -14.65 -0.90 21.28
C ALA A 295 -15.61 -2.07 21.64
#